data_f8b66de75d906f92e97e31df3b5b85d9
#
_entry.id   f8b66de75d906f92e97e31df3b5b85d9
#
_cell.length_a   1.000
_cell.length_b   1.000
_cell.length_c   1.000
_cell.angle_alpha   90.00
_cell.angle_beta   90.00
_cell.angle_gamma   90.00
#
_symmetry.space_group_name_H-M   'P 1'
#
loop_
_entity.id
_entity.type
_entity.pdbx_description
1 polymer ?
#
loop_
_entity_poly.entity_id
_entity_poly.type
_entity_poly.pdbx_seq_one_letter_code
_entity_poly.pdbx_strand_id
1 'polypeptide(L)'
;CEGVLLLIDAAQGVQAQTVANLYLAMEHDLEIIPVLNKIDLPSADVERVIEQIDDELGLDSEGHLKCSAKAGTGIEEILEAIVQRIPPPKGNPEAPLAALIFDAHYDAFRGTIIHCRIIDGTVKTGDIIRLMYNLATYRVEEVGHFLLQREKRKALSAGEVGYIIAGVKTVSDVRTGDTITLDEFPCSQRLPGFREVKPVVFASIYPIASDDYED
;
A
#
# COMPACT_ATOMS: atom_id res chain seq x y z
N CYS A 1 -3.07 3.96 -4.50
CA CYS A 1 -2.03 4.96 -4.82
C CYS A 1 -2.46 5.76 -6.03
N GLU A 2 -2.02 6.98 -6.10
CA GLU A 2 -2.26 7.87 -7.24
C GLU A 2 -1.02 7.96 -8.15
N GLY A 3 0.12 7.45 -7.69
CA GLY A 3 1.35 7.40 -8.48
C GLY A 3 2.33 6.35 -7.98
N VAL A 4 3.37 6.11 -8.79
CA VAL A 4 4.41 5.12 -8.55
C VAL A 4 5.77 5.63 -9.02
N LEU A 5 6.82 5.30 -8.27
CA LEU A 5 8.20 5.46 -8.71
C LEU A 5 8.64 4.17 -9.41
N LEU A 6 8.92 4.24 -10.70
CA LEU A 6 9.46 3.12 -11.47
C LEU A 6 11.00 3.16 -11.38
N LEU A 7 11.55 2.36 -10.46
CA LEU A 7 13.00 2.30 -10.24
C LEU A 7 13.69 1.42 -11.27
N ILE A 8 14.70 1.97 -11.94
CA ILE A 8 15.51 1.31 -12.97
C ILE A 8 16.99 1.39 -12.57
N ASP A 9 17.68 0.27 -12.62
CA ASP A 9 19.11 0.20 -12.33
C ASP A 9 19.92 0.76 -13.50
N ALA A 10 20.68 1.84 -13.28
CA ALA A 10 21.46 2.49 -14.32
C ALA A 10 22.59 1.61 -14.90
N ALA A 11 22.99 0.53 -14.24
CA ALA A 11 23.96 -0.42 -14.76
C ALA A 11 23.32 -1.56 -15.54
N GLN A 12 22.11 -2.01 -15.12
CA GLN A 12 21.43 -3.17 -15.73
C GLN A 12 20.45 -2.76 -16.84
N GLY A 13 19.87 -1.56 -16.75
CA GLY A 13 18.86 -1.07 -17.69
C GLY A 13 17.48 -1.67 -17.46
N VAL A 14 16.64 -1.61 -18.49
CA VAL A 14 15.28 -2.12 -18.47
C VAL A 14 15.30 -3.66 -18.43
N GLN A 15 14.55 -4.23 -17.49
CA GLN A 15 14.42 -5.68 -17.31
C GLN A 15 12.96 -6.11 -17.44
N ALA A 16 12.72 -7.41 -17.61
CA ALA A 16 11.37 -7.97 -17.72
C ALA A 16 10.46 -7.57 -16.53
N GLN A 17 11.02 -7.46 -15.33
CA GLN A 17 10.28 -7.01 -14.15
C GLN A 17 9.93 -5.54 -14.21
N THR A 18 10.78 -4.69 -14.78
CA THR A 18 10.50 -3.26 -15.01
C THR A 18 9.28 -3.11 -15.92
N VAL A 19 9.26 -3.87 -17.03
CA VAL A 19 8.14 -3.89 -17.98
C VAL A 19 6.86 -4.38 -17.31
N ALA A 20 6.93 -5.48 -16.57
CA ALA A 20 5.76 -6.03 -15.86
C ALA A 20 5.19 -5.03 -14.84
N ASN A 21 6.04 -4.35 -14.06
CA ASN A 21 5.62 -3.35 -13.10
C ASN A 21 5.02 -2.10 -13.79
N LEU A 22 5.56 -1.71 -14.95
CA LEU A 22 5.01 -0.63 -15.75
C LEU A 22 3.57 -0.95 -16.19
N TYR A 23 3.34 -2.14 -16.75
CA TYR A 23 1.99 -2.54 -17.17
C TYR A 23 1.00 -2.56 -16.00
N LEU A 24 1.42 -3.04 -14.83
CA LEU A 24 0.57 -2.98 -13.62
C LEU A 24 0.22 -1.56 -13.22
N ALA A 25 1.17 -0.63 -13.31
CA ALA A 25 0.94 0.78 -13.02
C ALA A 25 -0.04 1.41 -14.03
N MET A 26 0.12 1.10 -15.31
CA MET A 26 -0.78 1.56 -16.38
C MET A 26 -2.20 0.99 -16.25
N GLU A 27 -2.34 -0.30 -15.86
CA GLU A 27 -3.65 -0.93 -15.63
C GLU A 27 -4.46 -0.19 -14.56
N HIS A 28 -3.77 0.46 -13.61
CA HIS A 28 -4.38 1.21 -12.52
C HIS A 28 -4.41 2.73 -12.74
N ASP A 29 -4.06 3.21 -13.94
CA ASP A 29 -4.04 4.64 -14.30
C ASP A 29 -3.21 5.49 -13.31
N LEU A 30 -2.04 4.99 -12.92
CA LEU A 30 -1.17 5.67 -11.97
C LEU A 30 -0.25 6.66 -12.69
N GLU A 31 0.04 7.80 -12.04
CA GLU A 31 1.14 8.67 -12.46
C GLU A 31 2.48 7.94 -12.28
N ILE A 32 3.25 7.79 -13.36
CA ILE A 32 4.50 7.02 -13.35
C ILE A 32 5.68 7.98 -13.43
N ILE A 33 6.56 7.91 -12.44
CA ILE A 33 7.80 8.68 -12.38
C ILE A 33 8.98 7.74 -12.54
N PRO A 34 9.67 7.71 -13.71
CA PRO A 34 10.86 6.91 -13.90
C PRO A 34 12.03 7.46 -13.09
N VAL A 35 12.74 6.57 -12.39
CA VAL A 35 13.90 6.93 -11.55
C VAL A 35 15.06 6.00 -11.87
N LEU A 36 16.16 6.55 -12.38
CA LEU A 36 17.39 5.83 -12.59
C LEU A 36 18.22 5.82 -11.31
N ASN A 37 18.35 4.65 -10.71
CA ASN A 37 19.10 4.47 -9.46
C ASN A 37 20.48 3.86 -9.74
N LYS A 38 21.37 3.97 -8.75
CA LYS A 38 22.73 3.47 -8.77
C LYS A 38 23.65 4.16 -9.79
N ILE A 39 23.44 5.45 -10.03
CA ILE A 39 24.29 6.25 -10.94
C ILE A 39 25.73 6.39 -10.43
N ASP A 40 26.00 6.03 -9.18
CA ASP A 40 27.32 6.03 -8.57
C ASP A 40 28.20 4.82 -8.96
N LEU A 41 27.63 3.82 -9.62
CA LEU A 41 28.38 2.65 -10.05
C LEU A 41 29.26 2.95 -11.27
N PRO A 42 30.50 2.45 -11.33
CA PRO A 42 31.36 2.62 -12.51
C PRO A 42 30.79 2.00 -13.80
N SER A 43 29.87 1.03 -13.65
CA SER A 43 29.18 0.35 -14.75
C SER A 43 27.87 1.02 -15.14
N ALA A 44 27.48 2.12 -14.48
CA ALA A 44 26.27 2.85 -14.83
C ALA A 44 26.41 3.53 -16.18
N ASP A 45 25.42 3.32 -17.04
CA ASP A 45 25.30 3.95 -18.36
C ASP A 45 23.92 4.61 -18.46
N VAL A 46 23.86 5.81 -17.93
CA VAL A 46 22.63 6.57 -17.79
C VAL A 46 22.00 6.90 -19.14
N GLU A 47 22.80 7.28 -20.14
CA GLU A 47 22.31 7.67 -21.46
C GLU A 47 21.68 6.49 -22.18
N ARG A 48 22.36 5.36 -22.21
CA ARG A 48 21.83 4.11 -22.76
C ARG A 48 20.51 3.68 -22.10
N VAL A 49 20.41 3.80 -20.77
CA VAL A 49 19.20 3.39 -20.07
C VAL A 49 18.05 4.35 -20.31
N ILE A 50 18.32 5.65 -20.50
CA ILE A 50 17.29 6.62 -20.91
C ILE A 50 16.74 6.24 -22.28
N GLU A 51 17.61 5.97 -23.27
CA GLU A 51 17.18 5.51 -24.60
C GLU A 51 16.31 4.23 -24.51
N GLN A 52 16.68 3.28 -23.66
CA GLN A 52 15.85 2.08 -23.43
C GLN A 52 14.47 2.41 -22.83
N ILE A 53 14.39 3.36 -21.91
CA ILE A 53 13.11 3.77 -21.29
C ILE A 53 12.21 4.41 -22.35
N ASP A 54 12.76 5.26 -23.20
CA ASP A 54 12.01 5.92 -24.26
C ASP A 54 11.54 4.91 -25.33
N ASP A 55 12.45 4.04 -25.81
CA ASP A 55 12.18 3.13 -26.92
C ASP A 55 11.34 1.90 -26.47
N GLU A 56 11.64 1.31 -25.31
CA GLU A 56 11.02 0.07 -24.87
C GLU A 56 9.78 0.30 -23.99
N LEU A 57 9.77 1.38 -23.20
CA LEU A 57 8.67 1.66 -22.27
C LEU A 57 7.73 2.77 -22.77
N GLY A 58 8.17 3.57 -23.77
CA GLY A 58 7.38 4.67 -24.29
C GLY A 58 7.12 5.78 -23.27
N LEU A 59 8.00 5.92 -22.29
CA LEU A 59 7.93 6.97 -21.27
C LEU A 59 8.81 8.15 -21.71
N ASP A 60 8.27 9.38 -21.59
CA ASP A 60 8.93 10.59 -22.05
C ASP A 60 10.26 10.86 -21.33
N SER A 61 11.32 11.13 -22.11
CA SER A 61 12.68 11.36 -21.64
C SER A 61 12.86 12.62 -20.78
N GLU A 62 12.00 13.62 -20.92
CA GLU A 62 12.14 14.90 -20.21
C GLU A 62 11.86 14.82 -18.70
N GLY A 63 11.36 13.69 -18.22
CA GLY A 63 10.93 13.50 -16.81
C GLY A 63 11.78 12.55 -15.97
N HIS A 64 12.88 12.01 -16.49
CA HIS A 64 13.68 11.01 -15.79
C HIS A 64 14.50 11.60 -14.65
N LEU A 65 14.30 11.08 -13.44
CA LEU A 65 15.09 11.43 -12.27
C LEU A 65 16.28 10.48 -12.12
N LYS A 66 17.40 11.03 -11.70
CA LYS A 66 18.66 10.29 -11.52
C LYS A 66 19.05 10.29 -10.06
N CYS A 67 19.34 9.14 -9.48
CA CYS A 67 19.72 9.09 -8.09
C CYS A 67 20.77 8.00 -7.77
N SER A 68 21.40 8.16 -6.64
CA SER A 68 22.07 7.10 -5.92
C SER A 68 21.51 7.03 -4.51
N ALA A 69 20.65 6.07 -4.24
CA ALA A 69 20.10 5.86 -2.91
C ALA A 69 21.21 5.59 -1.87
N LYS A 70 22.32 4.96 -2.29
CA LYS A 70 23.48 4.70 -1.44
C LYS A 70 24.24 5.98 -1.06
N ALA A 71 24.43 6.89 -2.03
CA ALA A 71 25.16 8.13 -1.83
C ALA A 71 24.26 9.29 -1.34
N GLY A 72 22.94 9.14 -1.41
CA GLY A 72 21.97 10.19 -1.10
C GLY A 72 21.80 11.23 -2.21
N THR A 73 22.43 11.03 -3.38
CA THR A 73 22.35 11.96 -4.51
C THR A 73 20.99 11.85 -5.20
N GLY A 74 20.36 12.97 -5.56
CA GLY A 74 19.11 13.01 -6.32
C GLY A 74 17.85 12.64 -5.51
N ILE A 75 17.94 12.51 -4.19
CA ILE A 75 16.80 12.13 -3.34
C ILE A 75 15.84 13.29 -3.16
N GLU A 76 16.34 14.50 -2.99
CA GLU A 76 15.49 15.70 -2.82
C GLU A 76 14.65 15.96 -4.07
N GLU A 77 15.23 15.79 -5.25
CA GLU A 77 14.56 15.95 -6.54
C GLU A 77 13.45 14.90 -6.74
N ILE A 78 13.65 13.68 -6.26
CA ILE A 78 12.61 12.64 -6.27
C ILE A 78 11.46 13.02 -5.35
N LEU A 79 11.75 13.46 -4.12
CA LEU A 79 10.72 13.87 -3.16
C LEU A 79 9.92 15.07 -3.67
N GLU A 80 10.60 16.04 -4.29
CA GLU A 80 9.95 17.20 -4.90
C GLU A 80 9.06 16.79 -6.10
N ALA A 81 9.54 15.88 -6.95
CA ALA A 81 8.77 15.36 -8.08
C ALA A 81 7.50 14.59 -7.62
N ILE A 82 7.58 13.84 -6.52
CA ILE A 82 6.40 13.19 -5.91
C ILE A 82 5.35 14.25 -5.56
N VAL A 83 5.76 15.33 -4.89
CA VAL A 83 4.83 16.39 -4.44
C VAL A 83 4.23 17.14 -5.63
N GLN A 84 5.02 17.39 -6.69
CA GLN A 84 4.59 18.18 -7.84
C GLN A 84 3.78 17.38 -8.86
N ARG A 85 4.11 16.10 -9.09
CA ARG A 85 3.55 15.30 -10.18
C ARG A 85 2.45 14.34 -9.76
N ILE A 86 2.55 13.75 -8.56
CA ILE A 86 1.52 12.81 -8.09
C ILE A 86 0.33 13.60 -7.53
N PRO A 87 -0.89 13.41 -8.06
CA PRO A 87 -2.06 14.11 -7.55
C PRO A 87 -2.38 13.68 -6.11
N PRO A 88 -2.97 14.56 -5.29
CA PRO A 88 -3.42 14.18 -3.95
C PRO A 88 -4.52 13.12 -4.03
N PRO A 89 -4.66 12.29 -2.98
CA PRO A 89 -5.72 11.29 -2.92
C PRO A 89 -7.10 11.94 -3.04
N LYS A 90 -7.97 11.30 -3.83
CA LYS A 90 -9.37 11.72 -3.97
C LYS A 90 -10.16 11.13 -2.81
N GLY A 91 -11.07 11.90 -2.22
CA GLY A 91 -11.96 11.44 -1.16
C GLY A 91 -12.66 12.61 -0.47
N ASN A 92 -13.79 12.33 0.16
CA ASN A 92 -14.57 13.34 0.90
C ASN A 92 -14.57 12.98 2.39
N PRO A 93 -13.92 13.76 3.28
CA PRO A 93 -13.91 13.51 4.72
C PRO A 93 -15.29 13.54 5.39
N GLU A 94 -16.27 14.23 4.79
CA GLU A 94 -17.64 14.36 5.32
C GLU A 94 -18.61 13.27 4.79
N ALA A 95 -18.13 12.41 3.88
CA ALA A 95 -18.92 11.28 3.39
C ALA A 95 -19.00 10.16 4.43
N PRO A 96 -19.93 9.19 4.26
CA PRO A 96 -19.93 7.97 5.06
C PRO A 96 -18.57 7.26 4.98
N LEU A 97 -18.08 6.78 6.12
CA LEU A 97 -16.78 6.08 6.17
C LEU A 97 -16.75 4.89 5.21
N ALA A 98 -15.76 4.87 4.36
CA ALA A 98 -15.40 3.75 3.51
C ALA A 98 -13.87 3.56 3.58
N ALA A 99 -13.41 2.56 4.32
CA ALA A 99 -11.99 2.24 4.46
C ALA A 99 -11.71 0.84 3.95
N LEU A 100 -10.67 0.69 3.13
CA LEU A 100 -10.22 -0.59 2.58
C LEU A 100 -9.19 -1.23 3.48
N ILE A 101 -9.43 -2.46 3.91
CA ILE A 101 -8.46 -3.27 4.64
C ILE A 101 -7.47 -3.87 3.66
N PHE A 102 -6.18 -3.59 3.81
CA PHE A 102 -5.17 -4.19 2.96
C PHE A 102 -4.25 -5.17 3.69
N ASP A 103 -4.23 -5.14 5.03
CA ASP A 103 -3.48 -6.09 5.87
C ASP A 103 -4.07 -6.16 7.28
N ALA A 104 -3.73 -7.20 8.04
CA ALA A 104 -4.03 -7.31 9.45
C ALA A 104 -3.04 -8.26 10.13
N HIS A 105 -2.62 -7.93 11.35
CA HIS A 105 -1.77 -8.81 12.16
C HIS A 105 -2.24 -8.86 13.62
N TYR A 106 -1.87 -9.92 14.30
CA TYR A 106 -2.20 -10.10 15.71
C TYR A 106 -1.09 -9.56 16.61
N ASP A 107 -1.49 -8.79 17.61
CA ASP A 107 -0.65 -8.31 18.70
C ASP A 107 -1.17 -8.95 20.00
N ALA A 108 -0.29 -9.62 20.74
CA ALA A 108 -0.68 -10.35 21.96
C ALA A 108 -1.32 -9.48 23.05
N PHE A 109 -1.06 -8.18 23.04
CA PHE A 109 -1.55 -7.22 24.03
C PHE A 109 -2.76 -6.40 23.56
N ARG A 110 -2.91 -6.23 22.24
CA ARG A 110 -3.90 -5.33 21.64
C ARG A 110 -4.92 -6.03 20.74
N GLY A 111 -4.77 -7.34 20.54
CA GLY A 111 -5.58 -8.09 19.59
C GLY A 111 -5.21 -7.80 18.14
N THR A 112 -6.18 -7.86 17.25
CA THR A 112 -5.95 -7.64 15.82
C THR A 112 -5.78 -6.15 15.51
N ILE A 113 -4.65 -5.82 14.89
CA ILE A 113 -4.36 -4.49 14.36
C ILE A 113 -4.69 -4.53 12.87
N ILE A 114 -5.64 -3.71 12.47
CA ILE A 114 -6.15 -3.65 11.10
C ILE A 114 -5.45 -2.52 10.37
N HIS A 115 -4.81 -2.83 9.24
CA HIS A 115 -4.19 -1.84 8.35
C HIS A 115 -5.20 -1.45 7.28
N CYS A 116 -5.47 -0.17 7.15
CA CYS A 116 -6.47 0.31 6.20
C CYS A 116 -6.08 1.61 5.53
N ARG A 117 -6.66 1.81 4.36
CA ARG A 117 -6.68 3.10 3.67
C ARG A 117 -8.09 3.67 3.76
N ILE A 118 -8.20 4.90 4.24
CA ILE A 118 -9.47 5.62 4.24
C ILE A 118 -9.71 6.18 2.84
N ILE A 119 -10.75 5.73 2.18
CA ILE A 119 -11.15 6.22 0.86
C ILE A 119 -12.06 7.43 1.02
N ASP A 120 -13.11 7.30 1.83
CA ASP A 120 -14.05 8.38 2.16
C ASP A 120 -14.33 8.39 3.66
N GLY A 121 -14.78 9.53 4.16
CA GLY A 121 -15.20 9.71 5.54
C GLY A 121 -14.03 9.89 6.50
N THR A 122 -14.35 9.77 7.77
CA THR A 122 -13.39 9.91 8.88
C THR A 122 -13.72 8.88 9.96
N VAL A 123 -12.71 8.26 10.55
CA VAL A 123 -12.83 7.36 11.70
C VAL A 123 -12.00 7.88 12.87
N LYS A 124 -12.53 7.79 14.08
CA LYS A 124 -11.87 8.25 15.31
C LYS A 124 -12.02 7.23 16.45
N THR A 125 -11.20 7.38 17.46
CA THR A 125 -11.30 6.62 18.69
C THR A 125 -12.70 6.79 19.32
N GLY A 126 -13.33 5.68 19.68
CA GLY A 126 -14.67 5.63 20.26
C GLY A 126 -15.80 5.33 19.28
N ASP A 127 -15.57 5.48 17.98
CA ASP A 127 -16.55 5.14 16.96
C ASP A 127 -16.86 3.64 16.97
N ILE A 128 -18.06 3.27 16.53
CA ILE A 128 -18.43 1.88 16.28
C ILE A 128 -18.30 1.65 14.78
N ILE A 129 -17.38 0.79 14.41
CA ILE A 129 -17.17 0.37 13.03
C ILE A 129 -17.86 -0.95 12.75
N ARG A 130 -18.21 -1.17 11.48
CA ARG A 130 -18.75 -2.43 10.96
C ARG A 130 -17.86 -2.94 9.83
N LEU A 131 -17.52 -4.22 9.89
CA LEU A 131 -16.90 -4.95 8.78
C LEU A 131 -18.01 -5.37 7.81
N MET A 132 -17.91 -5.00 6.54
CA MET A 132 -19.02 -5.24 5.61
C MET A 132 -19.10 -6.69 5.11
N TYR A 133 -18.07 -7.50 5.31
CA TYR A 133 -18.08 -8.91 4.92
C TYR A 133 -18.95 -9.76 5.85
N ASN A 134 -18.71 -9.67 7.16
CA ASN A 134 -19.38 -10.49 8.17
C ASN A 134 -20.39 -9.71 9.02
N LEU A 135 -20.54 -8.42 8.78
CA LEU A 135 -21.41 -7.48 9.48
C LEU A 135 -21.10 -7.35 11.00
N ALA A 136 -19.94 -7.82 11.43
CA ALA A 136 -19.50 -7.70 12.81
C ALA A 136 -19.17 -6.23 13.14
N THR A 137 -19.54 -5.82 14.35
CA THR A 137 -19.32 -4.45 14.83
C THR A 137 -18.31 -4.43 15.96
N TYR A 138 -17.44 -3.43 15.94
CA TYR A 138 -16.38 -3.28 16.93
C TYR A 138 -16.23 -1.81 17.31
N ARG A 139 -15.89 -1.57 18.58
CA ARG A 139 -15.57 -0.22 19.04
C ARG A 139 -14.11 0.10 18.79
N VAL A 140 -13.84 1.22 18.12
CA VAL A 140 -12.47 1.70 17.89
C VAL A 140 -11.82 2.15 19.19
N GLU A 141 -10.74 1.49 19.56
CA GLU A 141 -9.94 1.80 20.75
C GLU A 141 -8.82 2.79 20.42
N GLU A 142 -8.21 2.63 19.25
CA GLU A 142 -7.11 3.44 18.81
C GLU A 142 -7.05 3.52 17.27
N VAL A 143 -6.65 4.67 16.76
CA VAL A 143 -6.29 4.89 15.36
C VAL A 143 -4.94 5.59 15.28
N GLY A 144 -4.22 5.40 14.17
CA GLY A 144 -2.93 6.05 13.97
C GLY A 144 -2.26 5.72 12.66
N HIS A 145 -1.08 6.28 12.46
CA HIS A 145 -0.24 6.06 11.28
C HIS A 145 0.88 5.06 11.58
N PHE A 146 1.32 4.36 10.54
CA PHE A 146 2.57 3.63 10.55
C PHE A 146 3.68 4.52 10.00
N LEU A 147 4.54 4.98 10.90
CA LEU A 147 5.86 5.51 10.56
C LEU A 147 6.92 4.42 10.86
N LEU A 148 8.14 4.80 11.21
CA LEU A 148 9.13 3.83 11.76
C LEU A 148 8.60 3.15 13.04
N GLN A 149 7.76 3.87 13.78
CA GLN A 149 6.98 3.36 14.90
C GLN A 149 5.52 3.77 14.72
N ARG A 150 4.60 3.07 15.40
CA ARG A 150 3.19 3.45 15.41
C ARG A 150 3.02 4.82 16.06
N GLU A 151 2.38 5.72 15.35
CA GLU A 151 2.03 7.05 15.85
C GLU A 151 0.53 7.17 16.02
N LYS A 152 0.09 7.23 17.28
CA LYS A 152 -1.32 7.40 17.60
C LYS A 152 -1.84 8.75 17.12
N ARG A 153 -3.02 8.72 16.50
CA ARG A 153 -3.75 9.91 16.04
C ARG A 153 -5.11 10.00 16.69
N LYS A 154 -5.75 11.15 16.59
CA LYS A 154 -7.12 11.36 17.07
C LYS A 154 -8.16 10.80 16.13
N ALA A 155 -7.88 10.90 14.83
CA ALA A 155 -8.72 10.43 13.74
C ALA A 155 -7.86 10.08 12.53
N LEU A 156 -8.43 9.31 11.60
CA LEU A 156 -7.95 9.12 10.23
C LEU A 156 -9.04 9.58 9.27
N SER A 157 -8.68 10.37 8.27
CA SER A 157 -9.58 10.96 7.29
C SER A 157 -9.33 10.44 5.88
N ALA A 158 -10.23 10.73 4.95
CA ALA A 158 -10.13 10.38 3.55
C ALA A 158 -8.75 10.68 2.96
N GLY A 159 -8.16 9.70 2.26
CA GLY A 159 -6.82 9.74 1.71
C GLY A 159 -5.71 9.20 2.61
N GLU A 160 -5.94 9.11 3.91
CA GLU A 160 -4.93 8.64 4.85
C GLU A 160 -4.81 7.12 4.88
N VAL A 161 -3.59 6.64 5.11
CA VAL A 161 -3.26 5.23 5.35
C VAL A 161 -2.81 5.09 6.79
N GLY A 162 -3.39 4.12 7.50
CA GLY A 162 -3.07 3.94 8.90
C GLY A 162 -3.55 2.62 9.47
N TYR A 163 -3.67 2.57 10.78
CA TYR A 163 -4.17 1.39 11.49
C TYR A 163 -5.38 1.72 12.37
N ILE A 164 -6.19 0.70 12.58
CA ILE A 164 -7.32 0.70 13.51
C ILE A 164 -7.15 -0.47 14.48
N ILE A 165 -7.29 -0.21 15.78
CA ILE A 165 -7.40 -1.22 16.82
C ILE A 165 -8.83 -1.13 17.38
N ALA A 166 -9.57 -2.22 17.34
CA ALA A 166 -10.99 -2.24 17.70
C ALA A 166 -11.38 -3.49 18.52
N GLY A 167 -10.44 -4.05 19.30
CA GLY A 167 -10.70 -5.18 20.17
C GLY A 167 -11.10 -6.48 19.44
N VAL A 168 -10.73 -6.60 18.16
CA VAL A 168 -10.95 -7.83 17.39
C VAL A 168 -10.01 -8.91 17.89
N LYS A 169 -10.56 -10.01 18.42
CA LYS A 169 -9.78 -11.05 19.08
C LYS A 169 -9.08 -11.99 18.11
N THR A 170 -9.63 -12.18 16.94
CA THR A 170 -9.18 -13.19 15.97
C THR A 170 -8.89 -12.53 14.61
N VAL A 171 -7.69 -12.73 14.07
CA VAL A 171 -7.33 -12.18 12.75
C VAL A 171 -8.25 -12.72 11.65
N SER A 172 -8.73 -13.95 11.77
CA SER A 172 -9.67 -14.55 10.79
C SER A 172 -11.00 -13.82 10.68
N ASP A 173 -11.37 -12.99 11.67
CA ASP A 173 -12.58 -12.16 11.60
C ASP A 173 -12.36 -10.95 10.67
N VAL A 174 -11.11 -10.63 10.37
CA VAL A 174 -10.71 -9.52 9.48
C VAL A 174 -10.24 -10.08 8.16
N ARG A 175 -10.97 -9.76 7.09
CA ARG A 175 -10.59 -10.19 5.75
C ARG A 175 -9.88 -9.07 5.01
N THR A 176 -8.71 -9.35 4.46
CA THR A 176 -8.02 -8.43 3.53
C THR A 176 -8.90 -8.18 2.30
N GLY A 177 -9.04 -6.92 1.92
CA GLY A 177 -9.96 -6.49 0.85
C GLY A 177 -11.38 -6.20 1.32
N ASP A 178 -11.70 -6.38 2.62
CA ASP A 178 -13.00 -5.97 3.15
C ASP A 178 -13.07 -4.45 3.37
N THR A 179 -14.28 -3.96 3.49
CA THR A 179 -14.60 -2.55 3.73
C THR A 179 -15.01 -2.35 5.17
N ILE A 180 -14.39 -1.35 5.82
CA ILE A 180 -14.82 -0.84 7.12
C ILE A 180 -15.72 0.37 6.87
N THR A 181 -16.85 0.41 7.59
CA THR A 181 -17.74 1.57 7.62
C THR A 181 -18.16 1.90 9.06
N LEU A 182 -18.77 3.05 9.30
CA LEU A 182 -19.40 3.35 10.59
C LEU A 182 -20.72 2.58 10.72
N ASP A 183 -20.98 2.04 11.89
CA ASP A 183 -22.23 1.30 12.17
C ASP A 183 -23.46 2.22 12.11
N GLU A 184 -23.34 3.42 12.65
CA GLU A 184 -24.42 4.41 12.72
C GLU A 184 -24.73 5.04 11.36
N PHE A 185 -23.73 5.22 10.52
CA PHE A 185 -23.85 5.86 9.20
C PHE A 185 -23.05 5.08 8.14
N PRO A 186 -23.55 3.91 7.71
CA PRO A 186 -22.80 3.03 6.83
C PRO A 186 -22.74 3.55 5.40
N CYS A 187 -21.62 3.27 4.72
CA CYS A 187 -21.50 3.50 3.28
C CYS A 187 -22.44 2.53 2.52
N SER A 188 -22.91 2.97 1.36
CA SER A 188 -23.92 2.24 0.58
C SER A 188 -23.39 1.00 -0.12
N GLN A 189 -22.11 0.98 -0.45
CA GLN A 189 -21.47 -0.10 -1.20
C GLN A 189 -20.11 -0.47 -0.63
N ARG A 190 -19.75 -1.74 -0.78
CA ARG A 190 -18.38 -2.20 -0.49
C ARG A 190 -17.42 -1.61 -1.51
N LEU A 191 -16.22 -1.28 -1.06
CA LEU A 191 -15.12 -0.95 -1.96
C LEU A 191 -14.75 -2.19 -2.80
N PRO A 192 -14.28 -2.00 -4.04
CA PRO A 192 -13.70 -3.10 -4.80
C PRO A 192 -12.49 -3.63 -4.02
N GLY A 193 -12.64 -4.85 -3.49
CA GLY A 193 -11.58 -5.53 -2.74
C GLY A 193 -10.50 -6.09 -3.66
N PHE A 194 -9.52 -6.76 -3.06
CA PHE A 194 -8.51 -7.47 -3.84
C PHE A 194 -9.13 -8.67 -4.57
N ARG A 195 -8.63 -8.92 -5.79
CA ARG A 195 -9.01 -10.12 -6.56
C ARG A 195 -8.62 -11.38 -5.77
N GLU A 196 -9.54 -12.30 -5.56
CA GLU A 196 -9.22 -13.58 -4.93
C GLU A 196 -8.23 -14.36 -5.80
N VAL A 197 -7.05 -14.61 -5.24
CA VAL A 197 -6.05 -15.46 -5.90
C VAL A 197 -6.43 -16.91 -5.62
N LYS A 198 -6.69 -17.68 -6.69
CA LYS A 198 -6.91 -19.12 -6.56
C LYS A 198 -5.56 -19.78 -6.25
N PRO A 199 -5.47 -20.63 -5.21
CA PRO A 199 -4.25 -21.35 -4.92
C PRO A 199 -3.90 -22.27 -6.11
N VAL A 200 -2.66 -22.19 -6.56
CA VAL A 200 -2.14 -23.01 -7.67
C VAL A 200 -1.11 -24.03 -7.20
N VAL A 201 -0.64 -23.92 -5.97
CA VAL A 201 0.30 -24.83 -5.33
C VAL A 201 -0.26 -25.25 -3.97
N PHE A 202 -0.25 -26.54 -3.72
CA PHE A 202 -0.65 -27.13 -2.45
C PHE A 202 0.58 -27.82 -1.86
N ALA A 203 0.87 -27.54 -0.58
CA ALA A 203 1.94 -28.18 0.16
C ALA A 203 1.42 -28.63 1.52
N SER A 204 1.87 -29.80 1.98
CA SER A 204 1.61 -30.29 3.32
C SER A 204 2.85 -30.00 4.18
N ILE A 205 2.66 -29.46 5.36
CA ILE A 205 3.71 -29.20 6.34
C ILE A 205 3.50 -30.19 7.48
N TYR A 206 4.57 -30.91 7.82
CA TYR A 206 4.58 -31.88 8.91
C TYR A 206 5.63 -31.49 9.94
N PRO A 207 5.35 -31.57 11.25
CA PRO A 207 6.35 -31.39 12.27
C PRO A 207 7.42 -32.50 12.17
N ILE A 208 8.66 -32.18 12.57
CA ILE A 208 9.76 -33.16 12.59
C ILE A 208 9.56 -34.18 13.69
N ALA A 209 9.01 -33.76 14.84
CA ALA A 209 8.67 -34.62 15.96
C ALA A 209 7.16 -34.88 15.98
N SER A 210 6.78 -36.14 16.19
CA SER A 210 5.35 -36.55 16.23
C SER A 210 4.58 -35.91 17.38
N ASP A 211 5.27 -35.49 18.43
CA ASP A 211 4.68 -34.88 19.63
C ASP A 211 4.26 -33.43 19.42
N ASP A 212 4.76 -32.78 18.34
CA ASP A 212 4.41 -31.39 17.95
C ASP A 212 3.22 -31.34 16.97
N TYR A 213 2.51 -32.45 16.78
CA TYR A 213 1.40 -32.53 15.80
C TYR A 213 0.09 -31.91 16.29
N GLU A 214 -0.06 -31.68 17.58
CA GLU A 214 -1.28 -31.11 18.20
C GLU A 214 -1.16 -29.60 18.50
N ASP A 215 0.01 -28.99 18.29
CA ASP A 215 0.27 -27.55 18.41
C ASP A 215 0.21 -26.85 17.03
#